data_0976c66749b68d78e09f4ffcaa4e223b
#
_entry.id   0976c66749b68d78e09f4ffcaa4e223b
#
_cell.length_a   1.000
_cell.length_b   1.000
_cell.length_c   1.000
_cell.angle_alpha   90.00
_cell.angle_beta   90.00
_cell.angle_gamma   90.00
#
_symmetry.space_group_name_H-M   'P 1'
#
loop_
_entity.id
_entity.type
_entity.pdbx_description
1 polymer ?
#
loop_
_entity_poly.entity_id
_entity_poly.type
_entity_poly.pdbx_seq_one_letter_code
_entity_poly.pdbx_strand_id
1 'polypeptide(L)'
;SQFIVASLSNYEAWNNIIDSNQINMDLSGKTIIQLTTGSIEEVTTLNDWVKKYNGELLEGIISCFPSQIGTEESLILLAGSNNSVNNCKDIISVLSPKYKNLGSNLIAPTVLSRAFLSGALGGLIGMMNGAVLCQKADISLDDFKEICMDRSSIIEQESRRIIDAISTGDTKNTEASVSAWGHGQEALLAISKTLDSNLDFQLALNKLFKKTIEAGLKDHDLSAMCEIFK
;
A
#
# COMPACT_ATOMS: atom_id res chain seq x y z
N SER A 1 -30.40 7.09 13.00
CA SER A 1 -29.40 6.07 13.30
C SER A 1 -28.24 6.68 14.06
N GLN A 2 -27.65 5.93 14.97
CA GLN A 2 -26.42 6.32 15.70
C GLN A 2 -25.18 6.15 14.81
N PHE A 3 -25.21 5.17 13.91
CA PHE A 3 -24.12 4.89 12.97
C PHE A 3 -24.58 5.11 11.53
N ILE A 4 -23.71 5.69 10.72
CA ILE A 4 -23.88 5.91 9.29
C ILE A 4 -22.69 5.24 8.61
N VAL A 5 -22.94 4.15 7.89
CA VAL A 5 -21.88 3.43 7.15
C VAL A 5 -21.89 3.90 5.71
N ALA A 6 -20.76 4.43 5.25
CA ALA A 6 -20.54 4.84 3.87
C ALA A 6 -19.52 3.91 3.21
N SER A 7 -19.95 3.17 2.20
CA SER A 7 -19.10 2.34 1.33
C SER A 7 -19.54 2.60 -0.10
N LEU A 8 -18.99 3.64 -0.70
CA LEU A 8 -19.38 4.18 -1.99
C LEU A 8 -18.26 3.96 -3.01
N SER A 9 -18.55 4.24 -4.28
CA SER A 9 -17.55 4.13 -5.35
C SER A 9 -16.43 5.17 -5.23
N ASN A 10 -16.73 6.35 -4.73
CA ASN A 10 -15.80 7.47 -4.53
C ASN A 10 -16.39 8.51 -3.57
N TYR A 11 -15.59 9.49 -3.17
CA TYR A 11 -16.00 10.61 -2.32
C TYR A 11 -16.93 11.60 -3.01
N GLU A 12 -16.89 11.71 -4.34
CA GLU A 12 -17.84 12.53 -5.11
C GLU A 12 -19.28 12.04 -4.90
N ALA A 13 -19.50 10.71 -4.87
CA ALA A 13 -20.81 10.15 -4.56
C ALA A 13 -21.28 10.53 -3.15
N TRP A 14 -20.38 10.59 -2.18
CA TRP A 14 -20.67 11.09 -0.83
C TRP A 14 -21.05 12.56 -0.84
N ASN A 15 -20.27 13.41 -1.51
CA ASN A 15 -20.53 14.86 -1.60
C ASN A 15 -21.89 15.13 -2.25
N ASN A 16 -22.24 14.40 -3.30
CA ASN A 16 -23.56 14.54 -3.95
C ASN A 16 -24.72 14.19 -3.01
N ILE A 17 -24.56 13.23 -2.11
CA ILE A 17 -25.56 12.89 -1.08
C ILE A 17 -25.72 14.05 -0.08
N ILE A 18 -24.61 14.65 0.34
CA ILE A 18 -24.62 15.76 1.29
C ILE A 18 -25.26 17.00 0.66
N ASP A 19 -24.83 17.39 -0.53
CA ASP A 19 -25.25 18.61 -1.22
C ASP A 19 -26.73 18.56 -1.62
N SER A 20 -27.25 17.38 -1.96
CA SER A 20 -28.65 17.18 -2.29
C SER A 20 -29.58 17.30 -1.07
N ASN A 21 -29.04 17.16 0.14
CA ASN A 21 -29.79 17.18 1.40
C ASN A 21 -29.43 18.41 2.25
N GLN A 22 -29.59 19.63 1.75
CA GLN A 22 -29.37 20.90 2.50
C GLN A 22 -30.30 21.03 3.72
N ILE A 23 -30.31 20.06 4.60
CA ILE A 23 -31.11 20.04 5.81
C ILE A 23 -30.23 20.55 6.96
N ASN A 24 -30.83 21.16 7.97
CA ASN A 24 -30.21 21.40 9.29
C ASN A 24 -29.71 20.07 9.84
N MET A 25 -28.52 19.68 9.43
CA MET A 25 -27.90 18.42 9.88
C MET A 25 -27.35 18.64 11.29
N ASP A 26 -27.75 17.80 12.22
CA ASP A 26 -27.10 17.62 13.49
C ASP A 26 -26.62 16.17 13.59
N LEU A 27 -25.31 16.00 13.66
CA LEU A 27 -24.64 14.70 13.80
C LEU A 27 -24.27 14.42 15.28
N SER A 28 -24.78 15.18 16.23
CA SER A 28 -24.53 14.96 17.65
C SER A 28 -24.85 13.52 18.06
N GLY A 29 -23.88 12.84 18.67
CA GLY A 29 -23.98 11.44 19.08
C GLY A 29 -24.00 10.43 17.93
N LYS A 30 -23.66 10.85 16.70
CA LYS A 30 -23.55 9.97 15.54
C LYS A 30 -22.11 9.80 15.12
N THR A 31 -21.78 8.58 14.67
CA THR A 31 -20.47 8.25 14.08
C THR A 31 -20.68 7.88 12.62
N ILE A 32 -19.95 8.55 11.73
CA ILE A 32 -19.83 8.17 10.33
C ILE A 32 -18.68 7.18 10.23
N ILE A 33 -18.99 5.98 9.75
CA ILE A 33 -18.01 4.93 9.42
C ILE A 33 -17.77 5.02 7.91
N GLN A 34 -16.69 5.70 7.53
CA GLN A 34 -16.33 5.90 6.12
C GLN A 34 -15.41 4.78 5.65
N LEU A 35 -15.88 3.97 4.71
CA LEU A 35 -15.13 2.84 4.13
C LEU A 35 -14.84 3.04 2.63
N THR A 36 -15.17 4.20 2.10
CA THR A 36 -14.85 4.58 0.72
C THR A 36 -13.39 5.03 0.65
N THR A 37 -12.64 4.52 -0.30
CA THR A 37 -11.26 4.93 -0.49
C THR A 37 -11.16 6.34 -1.07
N GLY A 38 -10.49 7.25 -0.36
CA GLY A 38 -10.28 8.63 -0.76
C GLY A 38 -8.82 9.06 -0.80
N SER A 39 -8.61 10.33 -1.14
CA SER A 39 -7.33 11.04 -0.98
C SER A 39 -7.18 11.59 0.44
N ILE A 40 -5.99 12.06 0.79
CA ILE A 40 -5.74 12.75 2.06
C ILE A 40 -6.63 14.00 2.20
N GLU A 41 -6.78 14.76 1.11
CA GLU A 41 -7.59 15.98 1.08
C GLU A 41 -9.08 15.67 1.30
N GLU A 42 -9.61 14.64 0.65
CA GLU A 42 -11.01 14.21 0.82
C GLU A 42 -11.31 13.77 2.24
N VAL A 43 -10.43 12.97 2.86
CA VAL A 43 -10.57 12.54 4.26
C VAL A 43 -10.53 13.75 5.22
N THR A 44 -9.63 14.70 4.99
CA THR A 44 -9.50 15.90 5.82
C THR A 44 -10.75 16.77 5.70
N THR A 45 -11.22 17.01 4.48
CA THR A 45 -12.42 17.79 4.20
C THR A 45 -13.67 17.17 4.84
N LEU A 46 -13.81 15.84 4.73
CA LEU A 46 -14.91 15.13 5.37
C LEU A 46 -14.86 15.25 6.90
N ASN A 47 -13.66 15.10 7.50
CA ASN A 47 -13.51 15.25 8.95
C ASN A 47 -13.94 16.63 9.43
N ASP A 48 -13.53 17.69 8.74
CA ASP A 48 -13.90 19.07 9.08
C ASP A 48 -15.41 19.30 8.94
N TRP A 49 -16.01 18.74 7.91
CA TRP A 49 -17.46 18.77 7.72
C TRP A 49 -18.19 18.01 8.84
N VAL A 50 -17.78 16.79 9.19
CA VAL A 50 -18.37 15.99 10.27
C VAL A 50 -18.29 16.73 11.61
N LYS A 51 -17.15 17.34 11.92
CA LYS A 51 -16.97 18.15 13.14
C LYS A 51 -17.84 19.38 13.17
N LYS A 52 -18.00 20.06 12.04
CA LYS A 52 -18.88 21.24 11.92
C LYS A 52 -20.32 20.91 12.32
N TYR A 53 -20.77 19.69 12.11
CA TYR A 53 -22.12 19.21 12.47
C TYR A 53 -22.13 18.34 13.77
N ASN A 54 -21.12 18.47 14.61
CA ASN A 54 -20.98 17.80 15.93
C ASN A 54 -20.95 16.27 15.87
N GLY A 55 -20.54 15.68 14.75
CA GLY A 55 -20.39 14.23 14.57
C GLY A 55 -18.98 13.72 14.89
N GLU A 56 -18.83 12.40 14.86
CA GLU A 56 -17.56 11.71 14.90
C GLU A 56 -17.30 10.99 13.57
N LEU A 57 -16.04 10.97 13.14
CA LEU A 57 -15.60 10.21 11.96
C LEU A 57 -14.76 9.01 12.40
N LEU A 58 -15.09 7.84 11.89
CA LEU A 58 -14.25 6.66 11.86
C LEU A 58 -13.88 6.40 10.41
N GLU A 59 -12.66 6.71 10.06
CA GLU A 59 -12.12 6.49 8.72
C GLU A 59 -11.61 5.07 8.58
N GLY A 60 -11.91 4.40 7.48
CA GLY A 60 -11.49 3.03 7.25
C GLY A 60 -11.22 2.71 5.79
N ILE A 61 -10.31 1.78 5.57
CA ILE A 61 -10.00 1.23 4.25
C ILE A 61 -10.19 -0.29 4.30
N ILE A 62 -11.04 -0.80 3.42
CA ILE A 62 -11.18 -2.23 3.18
C ILE A 62 -9.98 -2.68 2.34
N SER A 63 -9.14 -3.56 2.92
CA SER A 63 -7.90 -4.07 2.30
C SER A 63 -8.01 -5.56 2.02
N CYS A 64 -9.07 -5.95 1.29
CA CYS A 64 -9.30 -7.33 0.84
C CYS A 64 -10.21 -7.32 -0.40
N PHE A 65 -10.31 -8.46 -1.07
CA PHE A 65 -11.26 -8.63 -2.17
C PHE A 65 -12.70 -8.75 -1.66
N PRO A 66 -13.72 -8.41 -2.46
CA PRO A 66 -15.13 -8.48 -2.05
C PRO A 66 -15.55 -9.86 -1.51
N SER A 67 -15.01 -10.95 -2.08
CA SER A 67 -15.28 -12.32 -1.64
C SER A 67 -14.71 -12.67 -0.26
N GLN A 68 -13.81 -11.85 0.27
CA GLN A 68 -13.15 -12.08 1.56
C GLN A 68 -13.81 -11.31 2.70
N ILE A 69 -14.75 -10.41 2.41
CA ILE A 69 -15.49 -9.65 3.44
C ILE A 69 -16.18 -10.61 4.42
N GLY A 70 -15.98 -10.37 5.71
CA GLY A 70 -16.53 -11.20 6.80
C GLY A 70 -15.76 -12.50 7.07
N THR A 71 -14.70 -12.80 6.31
CA THR A 71 -13.84 -13.96 6.54
C THR A 71 -12.58 -13.61 7.32
N GLU A 72 -11.83 -14.61 7.77
CA GLU A 72 -10.53 -14.45 8.42
C GLU A 72 -9.43 -13.83 7.51
N GLU A 73 -9.67 -13.77 6.22
CA GLU A 73 -8.78 -13.13 5.24
C GLU A 73 -9.06 -11.63 5.07
N SER A 74 -10.20 -11.15 5.59
CA SER A 74 -10.54 -9.74 5.50
C SER A 74 -9.64 -8.90 6.42
N LEU A 75 -9.30 -7.70 5.95
CA LEU A 75 -8.59 -6.71 6.74
C LEU A 75 -9.22 -5.33 6.51
N ILE A 76 -9.60 -4.66 7.60
CA ILE A 76 -9.98 -3.25 7.57
C ILE A 76 -8.97 -2.46 8.40
N LEU A 77 -8.37 -1.44 7.79
CA LEU A 77 -7.53 -0.46 8.47
C LEU A 77 -8.44 0.67 8.96
N LEU A 78 -8.35 1.04 10.23
CA LEU A 78 -9.23 2.04 10.85
C LEU A 78 -8.42 3.13 11.52
N ALA A 79 -8.95 4.36 11.51
CA ALA A 79 -8.47 5.46 12.34
C ALA A 79 -9.65 6.30 12.83
N GLY A 80 -9.57 6.76 14.08
CA GLY A 80 -10.58 7.58 14.72
C GLY A 80 -10.28 7.77 16.21
N SER A 81 -11.19 8.45 16.92
CA SER A 81 -11.10 8.50 18.38
C SER A 81 -11.25 7.10 18.98
N ASN A 82 -10.65 6.85 20.14
CA ASN A 82 -10.85 5.58 20.86
C ASN A 82 -12.34 5.30 21.11
N ASN A 83 -13.12 6.36 21.33
CA ASN A 83 -14.56 6.25 21.53
C ASN A 83 -15.26 5.77 20.24
N SER A 84 -14.98 6.39 19.10
CA SER A 84 -15.54 6.01 17.80
C SER A 84 -15.20 4.54 17.46
N VAL A 85 -13.94 4.12 17.65
CA VAL A 85 -13.52 2.74 17.38
C VAL A 85 -14.25 1.75 18.28
N ASN A 86 -14.34 2.03 19.58
CA ASN A 86 -15.01 1.13 20.53
C ASN A 86 -16.51 1.03 20.27
N ASN A 87 -17.17 2.13 19.96
CA ASN A 87 -18.60 2.16 19.67
C ASN A 87 -18.96 1.44 18.37
N CYS A 88 -18.05 1.40 17.39
CA CYS A 88 -18.27 0.77 16.10
C CYS A 88 -17.73 -0.67 16.01
N LYS A 89 -17.12 -1.19 17.09
CA LYS A 89 -16.43 -2.47 17.11
C LYS A 89 -17.29 -3.63 16.57
N ASP A 90 -18.54 -3.71 17.02
CA ASP A 90 -19.43 -4.80 16.64
C ASP A 90 -19.75 -4.77 15.14
N ILE A 91 -19.96 -3.58 14.58
CA ILE A 91 -20.20 -3.38 13.14
C ILE A 91 -18.96 -3.80 12.33
N ILE A 92 -17.79 -3.30 12.74
CA ILE A 92 -16.54 -3.57 12.05
C ILE A 92 -16.17 -5.05 12.12
N SER A 93 -16.36 -5.70 13.27
CA SER A 93 -16.02 -7.13 13.45
C SER A 93 -16.84 -8.07 12.56
N VAL A 94 -18.06 -7.68 12.18
CA VAL A 94 -18.87 -8.43 11.20
C VAL A 94 -18.29 -8.32 9.79
N LEU A 95 -17.77 -7.15 9.43
CA LEU A 95 -17.17 -6.89 8.11
C LEU A 95 -15.75 -7.48 8.02
N SER A 96 -15.01 -7.43 9.13
CA SER A 96 -13.64 -7.92 9.20
C SER A 96 -13.28 -8.34 10.64
N PRO A 97 -13.15 -9.65 10.91
CA PRO A 97 -12.64 -10.15 12.19
C PRO A 97 -11.23 -9.61 12.51
N LYS A 98 -10.43 -9.36 11.47
CA LYS A 98 -9.08 -8.81 11.58
C LYS A 98 -9.05 -7.34 11.15
N TYR A 99 -9.51 -6.43 11.99
CA TYR A 99 -9.30 -5.01 11.75
C TYR A 99 -8.06 -4.49 12.52
N LYS A 100 -7.41 -3.47 11.98
CA LYS A 100 -6.27 -2.81 12.61
C LYS A 100 -6.59 -1.36 12.93
N ASN A 101 -6.62 -1.03 14.22
CA ASN A 101 -6.74 0.35 14.68
C ASN A 101 -5.39 1.06 14.58
N LEU A 102 -5.32 2.14 13.81
CA LEU A 102 -4.14 2.97 13.57
C LEU A 102 -4.12 4.25 14.43
N GLY A 103 -5.01 4.34 15.43
CA GLY A 103 -5.11 5.49 16.32
C GLY A 103 -5.92 6.64 15.75
N SER A 104 -5.65 7.86 16.20
CA SER A 104 -6.45 9.05 15.87
C SER A 104 -6.04 9.77 14.58
N ASN A 105 -4.99 9.34 13.92
CA ASN A 105 -4.54 9.93 12.66
C ASN A 105 -5.42 9.42 11.49
N LEU A 106 -6.43 10.19 11.12
CA LEU A 106 -7.44 9.79 10.13
C LEU A 106 -6.87 9.51 8.74
N ILE A 107 -5.72 10.08 8.37
CA ILE A 107 -5.09 9.79 7.09
C ILE A 107 -4.27 8.49 7.07
N ALA A 108 -4.03 7.88 8.25
CA ALA A 108 -3.18 6.70 8.36
C ALA A 108 -3.71 5.48 7.56
N PRO A 109 -5.01 5.14 7.54
CA PRO A 109 -5.53 4.07 6.69
C PRO A 109 -5.24 4.30 5.20
N THR A 110 -5.48 5.51 4.71
CA THR A 110 -5.25 5.89 3.31
C THR A 110 -3.77 5.76 2.95
N VAL A 111 -2.87 6.35 3.75
CA VAL A 111 -1.43 6.33 3.48
C VAL A 111 -0.89 4.90 3.54
N LEU A 112 -1.23 4.13 4.58
CA LEU A 112 -0.74 2.75 4.75
C LEU A 112 -1.22 1.82 3.62
N SER A 113 -2.49 1.94 3.23
CA SER A 113 -3.05 1.16 2.12
C SER A 113 -2.35 1.47 0.79
N ARG A 114 -2.06 2.75 0.51
CA ARG A 114 -1.35 3.16 -0.72
C ARG A 114 0.12 2.78 -0.71
N ALA A 115 0.79 2.87 0.44
CA ALA A 115 2.16 2.39 0.61
C ALA A 115 2.26 0.88 0.34
N PHE A 116 1.33 0.08 0.90
CA PHE A 116 1.25 -1.35 0.59
C PHE A 116 1.01 -1.60 -0.91
N LEU A 117 0.07 -0.89 -1.53
CA LEU A 117 -0.23 -1.03 -2.96
C LEU A 117 0.99 -0.70 -3.83
N SER A 118 1.80 0.28 -3.46
CA SER A 118 3.04 0.60 -4.17
C SER A 118 4.00 -0.60 -4.24
N GLY A 119 4.23 -1.27 -3.10
CA GLY A 119 5.05 -2.47 -3.04
C GLY A 119 4.45 -3.64 -3.84
N ALA A 120 3.15 -3.86 -3.68
CA ALA A 120 2.44 -4.93 -4.40
C ALA A 120 2.48 -4.75 -5.92
N LEU A 121 2.20 -3.54 -6.42
CA LEU A 121 2.26 -3.24 -7.86
C LEU A 121 3.69 -3.38 -8.40
N GLY A 122 4.71 -2.89 -7.68
CA GLY A 122 6.10 -3.06 -8.07
C GLY A 122 6.46 -4.54 -8.23
N GLY A 123 6.10 -5.38 -7.28
CA GLY A 123 6.33 -6.82 -7.34
C GLY A 123 5.58 -7.52 -8.47
N LEU A 124 4.28 -7.22 -8.65
CA LEU A 124 3.47 -7.81 -9.72
C LEU A 124 3.95 -7.41 -11.11
N ILE A 125 4.33 -6.15 -11.31
CA ILE A 125 4.90 -5.67 -12.59
C ILE A 125 6.24 -6.36 -12.87
N GLY A 126 7.08 -6.52 -11.84
CA GLY A 126 8.32 -7.27 -11.94
C GLY A 126 8.11 -8.73 -12.37
N MET A 127 7.13 -9.42 -11.76
CA MET A 127 6.74 -10.79 -12.14
C MET A 127 6.26 -10.87 -13.60
N MET A 128 5.42 -9.93 -14.05
CA MET A 128 4.95 -9.88 -15.44
C MET A 128 6.11 -9.66 -16.41
N ASN A 129 7.05 -8.78 -16.09
CA ASN A 129 8.25 -8.56 -16.90
C ASN A 129 9.11 -9.83 -16.98
N GLY A 130 9.35 -10.51 -15.85
CA GLY A 130 10.09 -11.78 -15.80
C GLY A 130 9.42 -12.87 -16.65
N ALA A 131 8.10 -13.01 -16.58
CA ALA A 131 7.36 -13.98 -17.40
C ALA A 131 7.53 -13.72 -18.90
N VAL A 132 7.50 -12.46 -19.34
CA VAL A 132 7.73 -12.08 -20.74
C VAL A 132 9.15 -12.41 -21.19
N LEU A 133 10.16 -12.19 -20.34
CA LEU A 133 11.55 -12.58 -20.65
C LEU A 133 11.69 -14.10 -20.82
N CYS A 134 11.04 -14.89 -19.95
CA CYS A 134 11.02 -16.34 -20.07
C CYS A 134 10.37 -16.78 -21.40
N GLN A 135 9.22 -16.22 -21.77
CA GLN A 135 8.56 -16.53 -23.05
C GLN A 135 9.45 -16.20 -24.26
N LYS A 136 10.13 -15.05 -24.24
CA LYS A 136 11.04 -14.65 -25.33
C LYS A 136 12.30 -15.52 -25.43
N ALA A 137 12.66 -16.21 -24.36
CA ALA A 137 13.79 -17.14 -24.27
C ALA A 137 13.36 -18.61 -24.42
N ASP A 138 12.10 -18.89 -24.79
CA ASP A 138 11.53 -20.24 -24.89
C ASP A 138 11.62 -21.04 -23.58
N ILE A 139 11.56 -20.36 -22.45
CA ILE A 139 11.52 -20.97 -21.11
C ILE A 139 10.05 -21.16 -20.68
N SER A 140 9.75 -22.34 -20.12
CA SER A 140 8.42 -22.68 -19.61
C SER A 140 7.95 -21.70 -18.53
N LEU A 141 6.72 -21.21 -18.64
CA LEU A 141 6.11 -20.41 -17.58
C LEU A 141 5.79 -21.24 -16.32
N ASP A 142 5.66 -22.55 -16.44
CA ASP A 142 5.49 -23.42 -15.26
C ASP A 142 6.80 -23.49 -14.47
N ASP A 143 7.97 -23.59 -15.11
CA ASP A 143 9.27 -23.54 -14.44
C ASP A 143 9.49 -22.16 -13.79
N PHE A 144 9.15 -21.08 -14.48
CA PHE A 144 9.23 -19.74 -13.92
C PHE A 144 8.33 -19.59 -12.68
N LYS A 145 7.09 -20.07 -12.76
CA LYS A 145 6.15 -20.06 -11.63
C LYS A 145 6.67 -20.86 -10.45
N GLU A 146 7.20 -22.08 -10.69
CA GLU A 146 7.78 -22.92 -9.64
C GLU A 146 8.91 -22.19 -8.90
N ILE A 147 9.87 -21.62 -9.62
CA ILE A 147 10.96 -20.84 -9.05
C ILE A 147 10.45 -19.65 -8.24
N CYS A 148 9.47 -18.89 -8.77
CA CYS A 148 8.91 -17.74 -8.05
C CYS A 148 8.24 -18.15 -6.73
N MET A 149 7.50 -19.26 -6.73
CA MET A 149 6.82 -19.74 -5.52
C MET A 149 7.81 -20.32 -4.50
N ASP A 150 8.80 -21.10 -4.95
CA ASP A 150 9.86 -21.66 -4.10
C ASP A 150 10.68 -20.54 -3.43
N ARG A 151 10.92 -19.43 -4.12
CA ARG A 151 11.72 -18.30 -3.62
C ARG A 151 10.91 -17.18 -2.96
N SER A 152 9.61 -17.33 -2.83
CA SER A 152 8.74 -16.29 -2.25
C SER A 152 9.13 -15.90 -0.82
N SER A 153 9.61 -16.86 -0.02
CA SER A 153 10.09 -16.63 1.34
C SER A 153 11.31 -15.69 1.42
N ILE A 154 12.17 -15.70 0.40
CA ILE A 154 13.32 -14.79 0.31
C ILE A 154 12.82 -13.35 0.18
N ILE A 155 11.83 -13.11 -0.69
CA ILE A 155 11.26 -11.78 -0.88
C ILE A 155 10.59 -11.28 0.40
N GLU A 156 9.90 -12.16 1.13
CA GLU A 156 9.31 -11.81 2.42
C GLU A 156 10.38 -11.43 3.45
N GLN A 157 11.43 -12.23 3.60
CA GLN A 157 12.52 -11.98 4.54
C GLN A 157 13.24 -10.67 4.22
N GLU A 158 13.59 -10.44 2.95
CA GLU A 158 14.21 -9.20 2.51
C GLU A 158 13.32 -7.97 2.73
N SER A 159 12.01 -8.10 2.48
CA SER A 159 11.06 -7.01 2.73
C SER A 159 11.04 -6.63 4.22
N ARG A 160 11.03 -7.59 5.12
CA ARG A 160 11.09 -7.35 6.58
C ARG A 160 12.40 -6.67 6.95
N ARG A 161 13.53 -7.21 6.50
CA ARG A 161 14.86 -6.68 6.77
C ARG A 161 15.02 -5.23 6.28
N ILE A 162 14.57 -4.93 5.07
CA ILE A 162 14.61 -3.57 4.50
C ILE A 162 13.79 -2.60 5.37
N ILE A 163 12.58 -2.97 5.78
CA ILE A 163 11.74 -2.12 6.62
C ILE A 163 12.38 -1.87 7.98
N ASP A 164 12.98 -2.90 8.59
CA ASP A 164 13.68 -2.80 9.87
C ASP A 164 14.92 -1.89 9.75
N ALA A 165 15.71 -2.04 8.68
CA ALA A 165 16.87 -1.18 8.42
C ALA A 165 16.46 0.29 8.20
N ILE A 166 15.36 0.56 7.50
CA ILE A 166 14.82 1.92 7.34
C ILE A 166 14.36 2.48 8.70
N SER A 167 13.72 1.66 9.52
CA SER A 167 13.20 2.07 10.84
C SER A 167 14.32 2.42 11.82
N THR A 168 15.41 1.67 11.80
CA THR A 168 16.57 1.86 12.69
C THR A 168 17.59 2.87 12.14
N GLY A 169 17.54 3.14 10.85
CA GLY A 169 18.56 3.94 10.14
C GLY A 169 19.87 3.19 9.89
N ASP A 170 19.94 1.90 10.23
CA ASP A 170 21.13 1.06 9.97
C ASP A 170 21.08 0.50 8.56
N THR A 171 21.73 1.20 7.63
CA THR A 171 21.89 0.78 6.24
C THR A 171 23.29 0.28 5.91
N LYS A 172 24.14 0.02 6.92
CA LYS A 172 25.52 -0.42 6.72
C LYS A 172 25.68 -1.94 6.85
N ASN A 173 24.83 -2.56 7.67
CA ASN A 173 24.85 -4.00 7.85
C ASN A 173 24.07 -4.68 6.72
N THR A 174 24.78 -5.31 5.78
CA THR A 174 24.18 -5.91 4.59
C THR A 174 24.90 -7.18 4.15
N GLU A 175 24.14 -8.16 3.66
CA GLU A 175 24.68 -9.34 2.97
C GLU A 175 24.95 -9.04 1.48
N ALA A 176 24.22 -8.07 0.88
CA ALA A 176 24.36 -7.66 -0.50
C ALA A 176 24.16 -6.15 -0.64
N SER A 177 25.23 -5.46 -1.02
CA SER A 177 25.25 -4.00 -1.17
C SER A 177 24.40 -3.50 -2.36
N VAL A 178 24.08 -2.19 -2.37
CA VAL A 178 23.49 -1.50 -3.52
C VAL A 178 24.27 -1.81 -4.81
N SER A 179 25.61 -1.83 -4.75
CA SER A 179 26.46 -2.15 -5.90
C SER A 179 26.23 -3.58 -6.41
N ALA A 180 26.14 -4.56 -5.49
CA ALA A 180 25.89 -5.96 -5.86
C ALA A 180 24.53 -6.15 -6.55
N TRP A 181 23.47 -5.58 -5.98
CA TRP A 181 22.14 -5.56 -6.60
C TRP A 181 22.13 -4.79 -7.93
N GLY A 182 22.88 -3.68 -8.00
CA GLY A 182 23.01 -2.87 -9.22
C GLY A 182 23.63 -3.63 -10.39
N HIS A 183 24.66 -4.44 -10.14
CA HIS A 183 25.24 -5.33 -11.17
C HIS A 183 24.22 -6.37 -11.66
N GLY A 184 23.43 -6.95 -10.76
CA GLY A 184 22.34 -7.85 -11.15
C GLY A 184 21.29 -7.15 -12.02
N GLN A 185 20.96 -5.90 -11.70
CA GLN A 185 20.03 -5.08 -12.49
C GLN A 185 20.60 -4.73 -13.88
N GLU A 186 21.89 -4.42 -13.99
CA GLU A 186 22.55 -4.16 -15.27
C GLU A 186 22.55 -5.41 -16.16
N ALA A 187 22.81 -6.59 -15.58
CA ALA A 187 22.72 -7.86 -16.30
C ALA A 187 21.29 -8.13 -16.82
N LEU A 188 20.27 -7.87 -15.98
CA LEU A 188 18.88 -8.02 -16.36
C LEU A 188 18.48 -7.05 -17.49
N LEU A 189 18.94 -5.81 -17.45
CA LEU A 189 18.75 -4.85 -18.54
C LEU A 189 19.42 -5.30 -19.85
N ALA A 190 20.62 -5.90 -19.77
CA ALA A 190 21.32 -6.44 -20.93
C ALA A 190 20.56 -7.62 -21.57
N ILE A 191 20.06 -8.55 -20.72
CA ILE A 191 19.21 -9.67 -21.17
C ILE A 191 17.94 -9.14 -21.86
N SER A 192 17.28 -8.15 -21.26
CA SER A 192 16.05 -7.55 -21.80
C SER A 192 16.29 -6.94 -23.19
N LYS A 193 17.44 -6.29 -23.40
CA LYS A 193 17.85 -5.75 -24.69
C LYS A 193 18.10 -6.87 -25.72
N THR A 194 18.83 -7.92 -25.33
CA THR A 194 19.15 -9.06 -26.22
C THR A 194 17.88 -9.78 -26.69
N LEU A 195 16.87 -9.88 -25.83
CA LEU A 195 15.58 -10.50 -26.10
C LEU A 195 14.57 -9.54 -26.77
N ASP A 196 14.98 -8.33 -27.13
CA ASP A 196 14.09 -7.31 -27.71
C ASP A 196 12.79 -7.10 -26.90
N SER A 197 12.92 -7.00 -25.57
CA SER A 197 11.81 -6.75 -24.67
C SER A 197 11.63 -5.24 -24.42
N ASN A 198 10.43 -4.82 -23.98
CA ASN A 198 10.23 -3.45 -23.51
C ASN A 198 11.16 -3.15 -22.33
N LEU A 199 11.83 -2.01 -22.35
CA LEU A 199 12.88 -1.67 -21.38
C LEU A 199 12.42 -0.69 -20.31
N ASP A 200 11.21 -0.15 -20.36
CA ASP A 200 10.78 0.94 -19.47
C ASP A 200 10.94 0.60 -18.00
N PHE A 201 10.50 -0.60 -17.60
CA PHE A 201 10.62 -1.07 -16.21
C PHE A 201 12.09 -1.21 -15.80
N GLN A 202 12.91 -1.84 -16.65
CA GLN A 202 14.33 -2.07 -16.33
C GLN A 202 15.14 -0.77 -16.33
N LEU A 203 14.81 0.18 -17.19
CA LEU A 203 15.43 1.50 -17.22
C LEU A 203 15.06 2.32 -15.98
N ALA A 204 13.80 2.23 -15.50
CA ALA A 204 13.39 2.88 -14.27
C ALA A 204 14.17 2.35 -13.06
N LEU A 205 14.28 1.03 -12.91
CA LEU A 205 15.08 0.41 -11.84
C LEU A 205 16.56 0.81 -11.93
N ASN A 206 17.16 0.71 -13.11
CA ASN A 206 18.57 1.09 -13.33
C ASN A 206 18.85 2.54 -12.97
N LYS A 207 17.90 3.45 -13.25
CA LYS A 207 17.99 4.87 -12.86
C LYS A 207 18.02 5.03 -11.33
N LEU A 208 17.23 4.25 -10.58
CA LEU A 208 17.22 4.29 -9.12
C LEU A 208 18.57 3.82 -8.56
N PHE A 209 19.11 2.70 -9.04
CA PHE A 209 20.43 2.21 -8.65
C PHE A 209 21.53 3.24 -8.91
N LYS A 210 21.56 3.83 -10.11
CA LYS A 210 22.55 4.86 -10.46
C LYS A 210 22.49 6.07 -9.52
N LYS A 211 21.30 6.59 -9.25
CA LYS A 211 21.11 7.70 -8.31
C LYS A 211 21.60 7.34 -6.91
N THR A 212 21.34 6.13 -6.43
CA THR A 212 21.78 5.68 -5.12
C THR A 212 23.32 5.57 -5.05
N ILE A 213 23.95 5.06 -6.10
CA ILE A 213 25.41 4.99 -6.22
C ILE A 213 26.04 6.38 -6.26
N GLU A 214 25.47 7.31 -7.08
CA GLU A 214 25.90 8.69 -7.20
C GLU A 214 25.78 9.47 -5.87
N ALA A 215 24.80 9.10 -5.03
CA ALA A 215 24.66 9.63 -3.67
C ALA A 215 25.71 9.09 -2.67
N GLY A 216 26.65 8.23 -3.12
CA GLY A 216 27.73 7.69 -2.28
C GLY A 216 27.31 6.45 -1.47
N LEU A 217 26.15 5.85 -1.75
CA LEU A 217 25.58 4.74 -0.97
C LEU A 217 25.86 3.36 -1.57
N LYS A 218 26.82 3.22 -2.49
CA LYS A 218 27.11 1.99 -3.23
C LYS A 218 27.43 0.77 -2.36
N ASP A 219 28.09 0.99 -1.22
CA ASP A 219 28.53 -0.04 -0.29
C ASP A 219 27.54 -0.29 0.85
N HIS A 220 26.44 0.46 0.86
CA HIS A 220 25.34 0.30 1.81
C HIS A 220 24.39 -0.81 1.40
N ASP A 221 23.54 -1.20 2.33
CA ASP A 221 22.41 -2.09 2.11
C ASP A 221 21.41 -1.51 1.10
N LEU A 222 20.65 -2.39 0.43
CA LEU A 222 19.61 -1.97 -0.53
C LEU A 222 18.61 -0.99 0.08
N SER A 223 18.33 -1.09 1.38
CA SER A 223 17.45 -0.17 2.13
C SER A 223 17.91 1.29 2.07
N ALA A 224 19.20 1.55 1.84
CA ALA A 224 19.73 2.91 1.67
C ALA A 224 19.15 3.64 0.45
N MET A 225 18.57 2.89 -0.50
CA MET A 225 17.84 3.51 -1.63
C MET A 225 16.64 4.35 -1.17
N CYS A 226 16.15 4.16 0.06
CA CYS A 226 15.08 5.00 0.62
C CYS A 226 15.44 6.50 0.63
N GLU A 227 16.72 6.85 0.70
CA GLU A 227 17.17 8.23 0.67
C GLU A 227 16.89 8.93 -0.66
N ILE A 228 16.78 8.16 -1.75
CA ILE A 228 16.45 8.70 -3.09
C ILE A 228 14.96 9.02 -3.23
N PHE A 229 14.12 8.49 -2.33
CA PHE A 229 12.67 8.75 -2.32
C PHE A 229 12.27 9.91 -1.40
N LYS A 230 13.21 10.47 -0.62
CA LYS A 230 12.99 11.64 0.22
C LYS A 230 13.13 12.94 -0.59
#